data_15ca9fd1c0a458c474c7ca72a84af8f6
#
_entry.id   15ca9fd1c0a458c474c7ca72a84af8f6
#
_cell.length_a   1.000
_cell.length_b   1.000
_cell.length_c   1.000
_cell.angle_alpha   90.00
_cell.angle_beta   90.00
_cell.angle_gamma   90.00
#
_symmetry.space_group_name_H-M   'P 1'
#
loop_
_entity.id
_entity.type
_entity.pdbx_description
1 polymer ?
#
loop_
_entity_poly.entity_id
_entity_poly.type
_entity_poly.pdbx_seq_one_letter_code
_entity_poly.pdbx_strand_id
1 'polypeptide(L)'
;ADIQLEAERLNDVIQQKERWDIEMCKTIAPLTLEINNLKKEKDVFIIAHSYQTPDIIYGVADKVSDSYSLSKAARDAPQQTILFSSVRFMAETAKIVSPHKTVLHPSPEAGCSLSDGINGQDVRNLKHKYPGIPVACYINTTAEVKAECDVCVTSSNYLSICEKLPGNKLIFVPDKFMGKH
;
A
#
# COMPACT_ATOMS: atom_id res chain seq x y z
N ALA A 1 -8.91 -24.36 -23.76
CA ALA A 1 -7.52 -24.78 -23.51
C ALA A 1 -6.86 -23.83 -22.48
N ASP A 2 -6.83 -22.53 -22.73
CA ASP A 2 -6.09 -21.55 -21.91
C ASP A 2 -6.66 -21.40 -20.49
N ILE A 3 -7.99 -21.40 -20.32
CA ILE A 3 -8.63 -21.34 -19.01
C ILE A 3 -8.32 -22.58 -18.16
N GLN A 4 -8.28 -23.76 -18.78
CA GLN A 4 -7.95 -24.98 -18.07
C GLN A 4 -6.49 -24.98 -17.58
N LEU A 5 -5.57 -24.55 -18.44
CA LEU A 5 -4.15 -24.39 -18.08
C LEU A 5 -3.95 -23.36 -16.97
N GLU A 6 -4.70 -22.26 -17.00
CA GLU A 6 -4.66 -21.23 -15.93
C GLU A 6 -5.21 -21.79 -14.61
N ALA A 7 -6.29 -22.57 -14.64
CA ALA A 7 -6.82 -23.21 -13.43
C ALA A 7 -5.82 -24.19 -12.82
N GLU A 8 -5.13 -24.99 -13.63
CA GLU A 8 -4.07 -25.89 -13.21
C GLU A 8 -2.89 -25.14 -12.61
N ARG A 9 -2.45 -24.05 -13.26
CA ARG A 9 -1.40 -23.16 -12.74
C ARG A 9 -1.77 -22.61 -11.36
N LEU A 10 -2.98 -22.06 -11.18
CA LEU A 10 -3.46 -21.55 -9.89
C LEU A 10 -3.48 -22.65 -8.84
N ASN A 11 -4.00 -23.83 -9.19
CA ASN A 11 -4.04 -24.97 -8.27
C ASN A 11 -2.65 -25.43 -7.86
N ASP A 12 -1.64 -25.31 -8.70
CA ASP A 12 -0.25 -25.66 -8.38
C ASP A 12 0.40 -24.64 -7.42
N VAL A 13 0.20 -23.36 -7.66
CA VAL A 13 0.89 -22.29 -6.90
C VAL A 13 0.20 -21.94 -5.59
N ILE A 14 -1.13 -22.11 -5.48
CA ILE A 14 -1.88 -21.81 -4.25
C ILE A 14 -1.81 -22.99 -3.29
N GLN A 15 -1.20 -22.78 -2.12
CA GLN A 15 -0.99 -23.83 -1.11
C GLN A 15 -2.21 -24.11 -0.21
N GLN A 16 -3.21 -23.21 -0.18
CA GLN A 16 -4.40 -23.30 0.67
C GLN A 16 -5.49 -24.20 0.05
N LYS A 17 -5.21 -25.49 -0.13
CA LYS A 17 -6.06 -26.44 -0.89
C LYS A 17 -7.47 -26.60 -0.34
N GLU A 18 -7.70 -26.39 0.95
CA GLU A 18 -9.03 -26.48 1.57
C GLU A 18 -10.01 -25.42 1.06
N ARG A 19 -9.51 -24.26 0.68
CA ARG A 19 -10.31 -23.14 0.14
C ARG A 19 -10.11 -22.92 -1.36
N TRP A 20 -8.95 -23.29 -1.86
CA TRP A 20 -8.50 -23.08 -3.22
C TRP A 20 -8.23 -24.41 -3.92
N ASP A 21 -9.24 -25.26 -3.93
CA ASP A 21 -9.23 -26.50 -4.70
C ASP A 21 -9.31 -26.23 -6.20
N ILE A 22 -9.23 -27.27 -6.99
CA ILE A 22 -9.26 -27.14 -8.46
C ILE A 22 -10.56 -26.53 -8.97
N GLU A 23 -11.69 -26.76 -8.30
CA GLU A 23 -12.97 -26.19 -8.72
C GLU A 23 -13.04 -24.68 -8.46
N MET A 24 -12.53 -24.21 -7.31
CA MET A 24 -12.35 -22.78 -7.06
C MET A 24 -11.38 -22.15 -8.06
N CYS A 25 -10.27 -22.81 -8.36
CA CYS A 25 -9.30 -22.35 -9.35
C CYS A 25 -9.93 -22.23 -10.74
N LYS A 26 -10.78 -23.19 -11.16
CA LYS A 26 -11.55 -23.11 -12.42
C LYS A 26 -12.51 -21.93 -12.46
N THR A 27 -13.12 -21.59 -11.32
CA THR A 27 -14.03 -20.45 -11.21
C THR A 27 -13.31 -19.12 -11.41
N ILE A 28 -12.09 -19.00 -10.84
CA ILE A 28 -11.29 -17.77 -10.89
C ILE A 28 -10.43 -17.65 -12.15
N ALA A 29 -10.05 -18.75 -12.77
CA ALA A 29 -9.13 -18.79 -13.92
C ALA A 29 -9.51 -17.86 -15.09
N PRO A 30 -10.78 -17.71 -15.49
CA PRO A 30 -11.12 -16.76 -16.56
C PRO A 30 -10.70 -15.33 -16.21
N LEU A 31 -10.91 -14.91 -14.96
CA LEU A 31 -10.60 -13.56 -14.52
C LEU A 31 -9.09 -13.32 -14.39
N THR A 32 -8.35 -14.23 -13.78
CA THR A 32 -6.88 -14.10 -13.65
C THR A 32 -6.19 -14.15 -15.01
N LEU A 33 -6.68 -14.97 -15.93
CA LEU A 33 -6.18 -15.03 -17.31
C LEU A 33 -6.40 -13.71 -18.06
N GLU A 34 -7.60 -13.14 -17.96
CA GLU A 34 -7.91 -11.84 -18.56
C GLU A 34 -7.04 -10.72 -17.98
N ILE A 35 -6.93 -10.65 -16.65
CA ILE A 35 -6.07 -9.64 -15.97
C ILE A 35 -4.61 -9.78 -16.42
N ASN A 36 -4.06 -11.00 -16.48
CA ASN A 36 -2.68 -11.22 -16.90
C ASN A 36 -2.45 -10.86 -18.38
N ASN A 37 -3.45 -11.05 -19.24
CA ASN A 37 -3.37 -10.63 -20.64
C ASN A 37 -3.40 -9.09 -20.76
N LEU A 38 -4.33 -8.43 -20.07
CA LEU A 38 -4.41 -6.96 -20.04
C LEU A 38 -3.16 -6.32 -19.43
N LYS A 39 -2.63 -6.92 -18.36
CA LYS A 39 -1.37 -6.49 -17.75
C LYS A 39 -0.22 -6.44 -18.74
N LYS A 40 -0.07 -7.47 -19.56
CA LYS A 40 0.96 -7.55 -20.61
C LYS A 40 0.69 -6.56 -21.73
N GLU A 41 -0.55 -6.52 -22.23
CA GLU A 41 -0.95 -5.61 -23.31
C GLU A 41 -0.71 -4.14 -22.98
N LYS A 42 -1.01 -3.76 -21.75
CA LYS A 42 -0.94 -2.36 -21.29
C LYS A 42 0.35 -2.00 -20.55
N ASP A 43 1.28 -2.92 -20.47
CA ASP A 43 2.56 -2.79 -19.74
C ASP A 43 2.36 -2.26 -18.29
N VAL A 44 1.51 -2.95 -17.54
CA VAL A 44 1.18 -2.63 -16.14
C VAL A 44 1.92 -3.57 -15.20
N PHE A 45 2.52 -3.01 -14.15
CA PHE A 45 3.12 -3.79 -13.07
C PHE A 45 2.15 -3.84 -11.87
N ILE A 46 1.74 -5.04 -11.48
CA ILE A 46 0.78 -5.24 -10.38
C ILE A 46 1.52 -5.54 -9.08
N ILE A 47 1.30 -4.70 -8.10
CA ILE A 47 1.83 -4.83 -6.75
C ILE A 47 0.69 -5.18 -5.80
N ALA A 48 0.90 -6.18 -4.93
CA ALA A 48 -0.08 -6.57 -3.92
C ALA A 48 0.55 -6.63 -2.52
N HIS A 49 -0.21 -6.18 -1.52
CA HIS A 49 0.17 -6.40 -0.13
C HIS A 49 -0.02 -7.87 0.27
N SER A 50 0.82 -8.38 1.15
CA SER A 50 0.83 -9.79 1.58
C SER A 50 -0.45 -10.26 2.28
N TYR A 51 -1.33 -9.37 2.71
CA TYR A 51 -2.64 -9.74 3.27
C TYR A 51 -3.75 -9.93 2.23
N GLN A 52 -3.47 -9.69 0.95
CA GLN A 52 -4.44 -9.93 -0.12
C GLN A 52 -4.77 -11.43 -0.26
N THR A 53 -5.85 -11.74 -0.96
CA THR A 53 -6.28 -13.12 -1.18
C THR A 53 -5.35 -13.88 -2.13
N PRO A 54 -5.26 -15.22 -2.03
CA PRO A 54 -4.35 -16.02 -2.83
C PRO A 54 -4.49 -15.87 -4.35
N ASP A 55 -5.69 -15.62 -4.87
CA ASP A 55 -5.94 -15.36 -6.29
C ASP A 55 -5.25 -14.09 -6.78
N ILE A 56 -5.16 -13.07 -5.93
CA ILE A 56 -4.41 -11.85 -6.24
C ILE A 56 -2.91 -12.11 -6.09
N ILE A 57 -2.47 -12.66 -4.95
CA ILE A 57 -1.06 -12.87 -4.63
C ILE A 57 -0.38 -13.78 -5.65
N TYR A 58 -0.98 -14.93 -5.95
CA TYR A 58 -0.41 -15.94 -6.85
C TYR A 58 -0.96 -15.87 -8.28
N GLY A 59 -2.14 -15.28 -8.42
CA GLY A 59 -2.83 -15.22 -9.71
C GLY A 59 -2.33 -14.10 -10.61
N VAL A 60 -2.17 -12.88 -10.09
CA VAL A 60 -1.96 -11.68 -10.93
C VAL A 60 -0.83 -10.75 -10.48
N ALA A 61 -0.41 -10.79 -9.20
CA ALA A 61 0.63 -9.89 -8.71
C ALA A 61 2.02 -10.21 -9.28
N ASP A 62 2.77 -9.18 -9.63
CA ASP A 62 4.18 -9.28 -10.03
C ASP A 62 5.10 -9.16 -8.80
N LYS A 63 4.66 -8.41 -7.78
CA LYS A 63 5.38 -8.25 -6.52
C LYS A 63 4.43 -8.28 -5.35
N VAL A 64 4.80 -9.05 -4.33
CA VAL A 64 4.08 -9.13 -3.05
C VAL A 64 5.04 -8.81 -1.92
N SER A 65 4.65 -7.93 -0.99
CA SER A 65 5.45 -7.58 0.18
C SER A 65 4.61 -6.79 1.20
N ASP A 66 5.29 -6.20 2.19
CA ASP A 66 4.74 -5.24 3.13
C ASP A 66 4.70 -3.81 2.58
N SER A 67 4.14 -2.88 3.36
CA SER A 67 3.77 -1.53 2.93
C SER A 67 4.87 -0.72 2.26
N TYR A 68 6.02 -0.55 2.92
CA TYR A 68 7.05 0.38 2.43
C TYR A 68 7.91 -0.24 1.31
N SER A 69 8.21 -1.52 1.39
CA SER A 69 8.95 -2.21 0.34
C SER A 69 8.18 -2.25 -0.99
N LEU A 70 6.84 -2.25 -0.94
CA LEU A 70 6.00 -2.12 -2.14
C LEU A 70 6.15 -0.75 -2.82
N SER A 71 6.25 0.33 -2.06
CA SER A 71 6.49 1.68 -2.63
C SER A 71 7.85 1.77 -3.33
N LYS A 72 8.87 1.11 -2.78
CA LYS A 72 10.18 0.99 -3.45
C LYS A 72 10.11 0.12 -4.70
N ALA A 73 9.39 -1.00 -4.64
CA ALA A 73 9.18 -1.85 -5.81
C ALA A 73 8.44 -1.10 -6.95
N ALA A 74 7.46 -0.27 -6.61
CA ALA A 74 6.78 0.60 -7.56
C ALA A 74 7.75 1.59 -8.24
N ARG A 75 8.63 2.21 -7.46
CA ARG A 75 9.65 3.13 -7.97
C ARG A 75 10.63 2.43 -8.92
N ASP A 76 11.08 1.23 -8.55
CA ASP A 76 12.16 0.51 -9.23
C ASP A 76 11.65 -0.32 -10.43
N ALA A 77 10.33 -0.53 -10.56
CA ALA A 77 9.73 -1.21 -11.70
C ALA A 77 9.97 -0.44 -13.01
N PRO A 78 10.28 -1.12 -14.12
CA PRO A 78 10.47 -0.45 -15.42
C PRO A 78 9.17 0.12 -15.99
N GLN A 79 8.01 -0.42 -15.61
CA GLN A 79 6.70 0.03 -16.10
C GLN A 79 6.36 1.43 -15.57
N GLN A 80 5.77 2.24 -16.46
CA GLN A 80 5.24 3.57 -16.11
C GLN A 80 3.92 3.49 -15.32
N THR A 81 3.15 2.42 -15.51
CA THR A 81 1.86 2.22 -14.86
C THR A 81 1.95 1.11 -13.82
N ILE A 82 1.62 1.46 -12.60
CA ILE A 82 1.58 0.56 -11.43
C ILE A 82 0.12 0.42 -10.99
N LEU A 83 -0.38 -0.81 -10.91
CA LEU A 83 -1.65 -1.10 -10.24
C LEU A 83 -1.34 -1.60 -8.82
N PHE A 84 -1.84 -0.86 -7.83
CA PHE A 84 -1.52 -1.10 -6.43
C PHE A 84 -2.72 -1.75 -5.71
N SER A 85 -2.64 -3.06 -5.49
CA SER A 85 -3.65 -3.86 -4.78
C SER A 85 -3.35 -3.89 -3.28
N SER A 86 -3.90 -2.89 -2.57
CA SER A 86 -3.78 -2.72 -1.12
C SER A 86 -4.78 -1.66 -0.65
N VAL A 87 -4.58 -1.10 0.54
CA VAL A 87 -5.35 0.05 1.02
C VAL A 87 -4.85 1.36 0.37
N ARG A 88 -5.74 2.34 0.31
CA ARG A 88 -5.53 3.60 -0.41
C ARG A 88 -4.26 4.35 -0.02
N PHE A 89 -3.96 4.48 1.28
CA PHE A 89 -2.79 5.25 1.72
C PHE A 89 -1.45 4.65 1.23
N MET A 90 -1.39 3.34 0.99
CA MET A 90 -0.19 2.69 0.43
C MET A 90 0.00 3.06 -1.04
N ALA A 91 -1.08 3.12 -1.83
CA ALA A 91 -1.04 3.60 -3.21
C ALA A 91 -0.63 5.07 -3.28
N GLU A 92 -1.15 5.91 -2.38
CA GLU A 92 -0.76 7.31 -2.25
C GLU A 92 0.73 7.46 -1.91
N THR A 93 1.25 6.65 -0.99
CA THR A 93 2.69 6.63 -0.66
C THR A 93 3.53 6.25 -1.88
N ALA A 94 3.12 5.25 -2.65
CA ALA A 94 3.80 4.88 -3.90
C ALA A 94 3.82 6.05 -4.91
N LYS A 95 2.73 6.80 -5.02
CA LYS A 95 2.66 8.00 -5.87
C LYS A 95 3.58 9.13 -5.39
N ILE A 96 3.66 9.35 -4.08
CA ILE A 96 4.58 10.35 -3.49
C ILE A 96 6.04 10.00 -3.78
N VAL A 97 6.42 8.72 -3.62
CA VAL A 97 7.78 8.23 -3.87
C VAL A 97 8.14 8.21 -5.36
N SER A 98 7.12 8.07 -6.23
CA SER A 98 7.29 7.97 -7.69
C SER A 98 6.32 8.91 -8.42
N PRO A 99 6.48 10.24 -8.29
CA PRO A 99 5.50 11.21 -8.80
C PRO A 99 5.35 11.20 -10.33
N HIS A 100 6.34 10.70 -11.05
CA HIS A 100 6.33 10.57 -12.51
C HIS A 100 5.55 9.34 -13.01
N LYS A 101 5.26 8.37 -12.14
CA LYS A 101 4.49 7.17 -12.51
C LYS A 101 2.98 7.36 -12.38
N THR A 102 2.23 6.61 -13.16
CA THR A 102 0.78 6.46 -12.97
C THR A 102 0.53 5.35 -11.97
N VAL A 103 -0.07 5.67 -10.83
CA VAL A 103 -0.46 4.69 -9.80
C VAL A 103 -1.96 4.55 -9.81
N LEU A 104 -2.44 3.36 -10.17
CA LEU A 104 -3.85 2.99 -10.18
C LEU A 104 -4.19 2.25 -8.89
N HIS A 105 -5.37 2.52 -8.36
CA HIS A 105 -5.91 1.83 -7.19
C HIS A 105 -7.30 1.27 -7.51
N PRO A 106 -7.52 -0.06 -7.38
CA PRO A 106 -8.74 -0.69 -7.89
C PRO A 106 -9.99 -0.44 -7.05
N SER A 107 -9.83 -0.04 -5.78
CA SER A 107 -10.95 0.17 -4.84
C SER A 107 -10.74 1.45 -4.03
N PRO A 108 -11.35 2.58 -4.42
CA PRO A 108 -11.21 3.86 -3.72
C PRO A 108 -11.65 3.81 -2.25
N GLU A 109 -12.59 2.91 -1.93
CA GLU A 109 -13.13 2.71 -0.58
C GLU A 109 -12.26 1.82 0.31
N ALA A 110 -11.22 1.20 -0.24
CA ALA A 110 -10.29 0.38 0.53
C ALA A 110 -9.43 1.26 1.46
N GLY A 111 -9.99 1.59 2.62
CA GLY A 111 -9.42 2.44 3.65
C GLY A 111 -8.76 1.67 4.79
N CYS A 112 -8.30 2.42 5.77
CA CYS A 112 -7.74 1.91 7.01
C CYS A 112 -8.24 2.80 8.15
N SER A 113 -8.86 2.22 9.16
CA SER A 113 -9.45 2.98 10.28
C SER A 113 -8.43 3.86 11.01
N LEU A 114 -7.17 3.47 11.05
CA LEU A 114 -6.09 4.29 11.60
C LEU A 114 -5.78 5.49 10.68
N SER A 115 -5.65 5.23 9.38
CA SER A 115 -5.36 6.26 8.37
C SER A 115 -6.50 7.27 8.24
N ASP A 116 -7.74 6.80 8.33
CA ASP A 116 -8.94 7.61 8.10
C ASP A 116 -9.42 8.35 9.36
N GLY A 117 -8.76 8.12 10.50
CA GLY A 117 -9.11 8.72 11.80
C GLY A 117 -8.68 10.18 11.97
N ILE A 118 -7.92 10.74 11.02
CA ILE A 118 -7.40 12.12 11.04
C ILE A 118 -7.30 12.65 9.61
N ASN A 119 -7.46 13.95 9.45
CA ASN A 119 -7.33 14.64 8.16
C ASN A 119 -6.31 15.80 8.24
N GLY A 120 -6.03 16.44 7.11
CA GLY A 120 -5.07 17.56 7.06
C GLY A 120 -5.50 18.77 7.90
N GLN A 121 -6.81 19.04 8.01
CA GLN A 121 -7.31 20.14 8.84
C GLN A 121 -7.02 19.90 10.33
N ASP A 122 -7.13 18.65 10.80
CA ASP A 122 -6.79 18.29 12.18
C ASP A 122 -5.33 18.58 12.47
N VAL A 123 -4.43 18.27 11.55
CA VAL A 123 -2.99 18.58 11.69
C VAL A 123 -2.75 20.09 11.72
N ARG A 124 -3.40 20.86 10.83
CA ARG A 124 -3.32 22.33 10.85
C ARG A 124 -3.80 22.90 12.20
N ASN A 125 -4.89 22.38 12.74
CA ASN A 125 -5.42 22.78 14.03
C ASN A 125 -4.41 22.48 15.18
N LEU A 126 -3.75 21.32 15.12
CA LEU A 126 -2.69 20.98 16.09
C LEU A 126 -1.50 21.94 15.99
N LYS A 127 -1.06 22.28 14.78
CA LYS A 127 0.03 23.25 14.57
C LYS A 127 -0.34 24.67 15.07
N HIS A 128 -1.58 25.09 14.88
CA HIS A 128 -2.07 26.34 15.45
C HIS A 128 -2.12 26.35 16.97
N LYS A 129 -2.55 25.24 17.58
CA LYS A 129 -2.63 25.07 19.02
C LYS A 129 -1.24 24.99 19.68
N TYR A 130 -0.28 24.42 18.99
CA TYR A 130 1.07 24.17 19.50
C TYR A 130 2.13 24.70 18.51
N PRO A 131 2.26 26.03 18.39
CA PRO A 131 3.14 26.62 17.40
C PRO A 131 4.61 26.27 17.67
N GLY A 132 5.36 26.00 16.59
CA GLY A 132 6.78 25.69 16.65
C GLY A 132 7.12 24.26 17.11
N ILE A 133 6.13 23.43 17.43
CA ILE A 133 6.35 22.02 17.74
C ILE A 133 6.27 21.21 16.44
N PRO A 134 7.31 20.42 16.07
CA PRO A 134 7.28 19.62 14.86
C PRO A 134 6.24 18.50 14.96
N VAL A 135 5.65 18.16 13.80
CA VAL A 135 4.65 17.09 13.67
C VAL A 135 5.24 15.96 12.85
N ALA A 136 5.34 14.79 13.45
CA ALA A 136 5.67 13.55 12.75
C ALA A 136 4.40 12.74 12.50
N CYS A 137 4.28 12.13 11.33
CA CYS A 137 3.21 11.19 11.06
C CYS A 137 3.74 9.77 10.83
N TYR A 138 2.96 8.81 11.28
CA TYR A 138 3.17 7.41 10.92
C TYR A 138 2.77 7.20 9.45
N ILE A 139 3.48 6.32 8.75
CA ILE A 139 3.26 6.08 7.31
C ILE A 139 1.83 5.66 6.98
N ASN A 140 1.12 5.04 7.94
CA ASN A 140 -0.29 4.67 7.79
C ASN A 140 -1.21 5.89 7.95
N THR A 141 -1.04 6.86 7.08
CA THR A 141 -1.84 8.08 6.96
C THR A 141 -2.07 8.42 5.49
N THR A 142 -3.07 9.26 5.22
CA THR A 142 -3.35 9.78 3.88
C THR A 142 -2.26 10.73 3.39
N ALA A 143 -2.18 10.94 2.08
CA ALA A 143 -1.29 11.94 1.49
C ALA A 143 -1.60 13.36 2.00
N GLU A 144 -2.88 13.67 2.23
CA GLU A 144 -3.32 14.94 2.81
C GLU A 144 -2.70 15.21 4.18
N VAL A 145 -2.72 14.20 5.07
CA VAL A 145 -2.09 14.30 6.40
C VAL A 145 -0.58 14.45 6.27
N LYS A 146 0.05 13.65 5.40
CA LYS A 146 1.51 13.73 5.16
C LYS A 146 1.95 15.11 4.68
N ALA A 147 1.14 15.76 3.84
CA ALA A 147 1.44 17.09 3.33
C ALA A 147 1.51 18.18 4.41
N GLU A 148 0.80 17.99 5.52
CA GLU A 148 0.77 18.93 6.64
C GLU A 148 1.81 18.60 7.72
N CYS A 149 2.46 17.45 7.65
CA CYS A 149 3.45 17.01 8.64
C CYS A 149 4.89 17.40 8.23
N ASP A 150 5.78 17.49 9.22
CA ASP A 150 7.18 17.86 8.99
C ASP A 150 8.01 16.63 8.57
N VAL A 151 7.60 15.44 9.03
CA VAL A 151 8.26 14.16 8.68
C VAL A 151 7.27 13.00 8.72
N CYS A 152 7.51 12.00 7.86
CA CYS A 152 6.78 10.74 7.84
C CYS A 152 7.74 9.60 8.25
N VAL A 153 7.29 8.74 9.16
CA VAL A 153 8.10 7.66 9.74
C VAL A 153 7.40 6.31 9.67
N THR A 154 8.20 5.26 9.81
CA THR A 154 7.73 3.87 9.91
C THR A 154 8.00 3.32 11.31
N SER A 155 7.44 2.15 11.63
CA SER A 155 7.71 1.46 12.89
C SER A 155 9.20 1.12 13.12
N SER A 156 9.97 0.99 12.05
CA SER A 156 11.40 0.65 12.13
C SER A 156 12.32 1.86 12.32
N ASN A 157 11.88 3.09 12.01
CA ASN A 157 12.75 4.26 12.00
C ASN A 157 12.25 5.46 12.81
N TYR A 158 11.05 5.38 13.42
CA TYR A 158 10.43 6.55 14.07
C TYR A 158 11.30 7.15 15.17
N LEU A 159 11.91 6.34 16.04
CA LEU A 159 12.79 6.84 17.10
C LEU A 159 13.97 7.62 16.54
N SER A 160 14.77 6.99 15.66
CA SER A 160 15.97 7.60 15.11
C SER A 160 15.74 8.87 14.28
N ILE A 161 14.54 9.01 13.70
CA ILE A 161 14.15 10.19 12.94
C ILE A 161 13.60 11.27 13.86
N CYS A 162 12.70 10.91 14.78
CA CYS A 162 12.10 11.87 15.71
C CYS A 162 13.13 12.53 16.63
N GLU A 163 14.14 11.78 17.07
CA GLU A 163 15.27 12.32 17.87
C GLU A 163 16.08 13.41 17.14
N LYS A 164 16.02 13.46 15.82
CA LYS A 164 16.71 14.47 15.00
C LYS A 164 15.89 15.73 14.75
N LEU A 165 14.62 15.72 15.14
CA LEU A 165 13.76 16.88 15.00
C LEU A 165 14.13 17.96 16.04
N PRO A 166 13.96 19.25 15.69
CA PRO A 166 14.31 20.32 16.59
C PRO A 166 13.42 20.37 17.84
N GLY A 167 14.03 20.73 18.97
CA GLY A 167 13.34 20.90 20.25
C GLY A 167 13.25 19.61 21.09
N ASN A 168 12.52 19.70 22.18
CA ASN A 168 12.32 18.60 23.15
C ASN A 168 10.87 18.10 23.20
N LYS A 169 10.04 18.53 22.26
CA LYS A 169 8.64 18.15 22.12
C LYS A 169 8.33 17.80 20.69
N LEU A 170 7.43 16.88 20.51
CA LEU A 170 6.98 16.36 19.22
C LEU A 170 5.48 16.06 19.29
N ILE A 171 4.75 16.39 18.24
CA ILE A 171 3.40 15.90 18.01
C ILE A 171 3.49 14.68 17.11
N PHE A 172 2.90 13.56 17.51
CA PHE A 172 2.87 12.31 16.74
C PHE A 172 1.45 11.93 16.34
N VAL A 173 1.21 11.72 15.06
CA VAL A 173 -0.10 11.40 14.51
C VAL A 173 -0.02 10.18 13.57
N PRO A 174 -1.09 9.41 13.39
CA PRO A 174 -2.32 9.37 14.16
C PRO A 174 -2.22 8.43 15.38
N ASP A 175 -1.10 7.70 15.55
CA ASP A 175 -0.95 6.62 16.52
C ASP A 175 -0.51 7.16 17.90
N LYS A 176 -1.46 7.16 18.83
CA LYS A 176 -1.19 7.60 20.20
C LYS A 176 -0.24 6.67 21.00
N PHE A 177 -0.15 5.40 20.62
CA PHE A 177 0.73 4.45 21.31
C PHE A 177 2.18 4.67 20.90
N MET A 178 2.46 4.83 19.62
CA MET A 178 3.79 5.23 19.13
C MET A 178 4.23 6.58 19.69
N GLY A 179 3.32 7.54 19.78
CA GLY A 179 3.61 8.88 20.31
C GLY A 179 3.91 8.94 21.81
N LYS A 180 3.75 7.83 22.53
CA LYS A 180 4.07 7.74 23.96
C LYS A 180 5.48 7.23 24.27
N HIS A 181 6.16 6.69 23.28
CA HIS A 181 7.55 6.25 23.39
C HIS A 181 8.51 7.42 23.22
#